data_dd3f0c3dd5b0c2a27a71c2da48cf2898
#
_entry.id   dd3f0c3dd5b0c2a27a71c2da48cf2898
#
_cell.length_a   1.000
_cell.length_b   1.000
_cell.length_c   1.000
_cell.angle_alpha   90.00
_cell.angle_beta   90.00
_cell.angle_gamma   90.00
#
_symmetry.space_group_name_H-M   'P 1'
#
loop_
_entity.id
_entity.type
_entity.pdbx_description
1 polymer ?
#
loop_
_entity_poly.entity_id
_entity_poly.type
_entity_poly.pdbx_seq_one_letter_code
_entity_poly.pdbx_strand_id
1 'polypeptide(L)'
;MQQPCSLTSHDNQSMVRTYGVRVLRQMAHPGRGFTQGLLSEGETVWESVGNYRQSELRRYAFADGEPGRRSGTAEDRGGTPDARVKLAPEFFAEGICRVGDTIWQLTWKELVALRWDAASLTLRDKVRFNREGWGMCAVVAVGSSGGLTTTEVVTSNGTGELVRRDPDTLEQREIVHVRCQGARVQWLNDLTWAEGLVWANVAGTSYLAGIDLAAGEVTDIVDAGAAAERHRRDPQAIMNGIAATATPGQFLLTGKTWRSIRQVRLVPGRGRGHVDRMLRGWLA
;
A
#
# COMPACT_ATOMS: atom_id res chain seq x y z
N MET A 1 -55.51 -18.61 -19.87
CA MET A 1 -54.29 -18.12 -20.54
C MET A 1 -53.48 -17.32 -19.52
N GLN A 2 -52.49 -17.96 -18.93
CA GLN A 2 -51.55 -17.31 -18.00
C GLN A 2 -50.27 -16.98 -18.79
N GLN A 3 -49.89 -15.69 -18.78
CA GLN A 3 -48.62 -15.26 -19.34
C GLN A 3 -47.47 -15.59 -18.37
N PRO A 4 -46.33 -16.07 -18.84
CA PRO A 4 -45.18 -16.26 -17.98
C PRO A 4 -44.49 -14.92 -17.69
N CYS A 5 -44.28 -14.66 -16.40
CA CYS A 5 -43.50 -13.56 -15.90
C CYS A 5 -42.01 -13.80 -16.24
N SER A 6 -41.48 -13.03 -17.18
CA SER A 6 -40.06 -13.07 -17.51
C SER A 6 -39.27 -12.30 -16.43
N LEU A 7 -38.64 -13.01 -15.52
CA LEU A 7 -37.60 -12.49 -14.65
C LEU A 7 -36.32 -12.27 -15.47
N THR A 8 -36.13 -11.09 -15.99
CA THR A 8 -34.81 -10.63 -16.47
C THR A 8 -34.08 -10.07 -15.27
N SER A 9 -33.35 -10.92 -14.56
CA SER A 9 -32.29 -10.49 -13.66
C SER A 9 -31.14 -9.89 -14.53
N HIS A 10 -31.12 -8.59 -14.65
CA HIS A 10 -29.93 -7.90 -15.14
C HIS A 10 -28.90 -7.97 -14.02
N ASP A 11 -28.04 -8.97 -14.07
CA ASP A 11 -26.77 -9.01 -13.36
C ASP A 11 -25.89 -7.86 -13.89
N ASN A 12 -26.06 -6.70 -13.28
CA ASN A 12 -25.19 -5.55 -13.49
C ASN A 12 -23.92 -5.73 -12.62
N GLN A 13 -23.19 -6.84 -12.81
CA GLN A 13 -21.87 -7.00 -12.25
C GLN A 13 -20.97 -5.97 -12.94
N SER A 14 -20.62 -4.90 -12.23
CA SER A 14 -19.66 -3.93 -12.71
C SER A 14 -18.37 -4.65 -13.06
N MET A 15 -17.94 -4.52 -14.33
CA MET A 15 -16.75 -5.22 -14.80
C MET A 15 -15.52 -4.66 -14.09
N VAL A 16 -14.76 -5.52 -13.41
CA VAL A 16 -13.46 -5.17 -12.84
C VAL A 16 -12.53 -4.69 -13.94
N ARG A 17 -12.00 -3.48 -13.80
CA ARG A 17 -11.01 -2.91 -14.71
C ARG A 17 -9.66 -3.54 -14.47
N THR A 18 -8.89 -3.75 -15.53
CA THR A 18 -7.57 -4.38 -15.43
C THR A 18 -6.50 -3.52 -16.02
N TYR A 19 -5.36 -3.52 -15.35
CA TYR A 19 -4.19 -2.74 -15.73
C TYR A 19 -2.92 -3.60 -15.65
N GLY A 20 -1.95 -3.24 -16.46
CA GLY A 20 -0.54 -3.54 -16.25
C GLY A 20 0.18 -2.29 -15.76
N VAL A 21 1.50 -2.37 -15.64
CA VAL A 21 2.33 -1.22 -15.29
C VAL A 21 3.46 -1.01 -16.29
N ARG A 22 3.82 0.27 -16.48
CA ARG A 22 5.03 0.71 -17.14
C ARG A 22 5.93 1.42 -16.13
N VAL A 23 7.17 0.95 -15.96
CA VAL A 23 8.17 1.62 -15.13
C VAL A 23 8.59 2.91 -15.81
N LEU A 24 8.51 4.02 -15.09
CA LEU A 24 8.90 5.36 -15.53
C LEU A 24 10.30 5.71 -15.03
N ARG A 25 10.52 5.53 -13.73
CA ARG A 25 11.76 5.85 -13.02
C ARG A 25 12.09 4.72 -12.05
N GLN A 26 13.37 4.62 -11.69
CA GLN A 26 13.82 3.67 -10.69
C GLN A 26 14.93 4.31 -9.85
N MET A 27 14.81 4.16 -8.55
CA MET A 27 15.82 4.54 -7.57
C MET A 27 16.37 3.29 -6.89
N ALA A 28 17.67 3.26 -6.57
CA ALA A 28 18.21 2.22 -5.70
C ALA A 28 17.59 2.36 -4.30
N HIS A 29 17.24 1.22 -3.69
CA HIS A 29 16.58 1.21 -2.38
C HIS A 29 17.57 1.65 -1.28
N PRO A 30 17.26 2.69 -0.49
CA PRO A 30 18.12 3.16 0.57
C PRO A 30 18.31 2.10 1.67
N GLY A 31 19.47 1.43 1.68
CA GLY A 31 19.84 0.50 2.74
C GLY A 31 19.12 -0.83 2.77
N ARG A 32 18.41 -1.22 1.71
CA ARG A 32 17.59 -2.46 1.61
C ARG A 32 16.79 -2.71 2.89
N GLY A 33 15.50 -2.80 2.79
CA GLY A 33 14.62 -2.98 3.94
C GLY A 33 13.65 -4.15 3.74
N PHE A 34 13.12 -4.65 4.82
CA PHE A 34 11.95 -5.51 4.81
C PHE A 34 10.73 -4.60 4.82
N THR A 35 10.46 -3.95 3.66
CA THR A 35 9.44 -2.91 3.53
C THR A 35 8.07 -3.43 3.90
N GLN A 36 7.40 -2.73 4.82
CA GLN A 36 6.07 -3.06 5.31
C GLN A 36 5.06 -1.94 5.03
N GLY A 37 5.52 -0.71 4.88
CA GLY A 37 4.68 0.42 4.50
C GLY A 37 5.46 1.48 3.76
N LEU A 38 4.84 2.12 2.78
CA LEU A 38 5.42 3.17 1.95
C LEU A 38 4.45 4.35 1.84
N LEU A 39 4.98 5.56 1.93
CA LEU A 39 4.23 6.80 1.76
C LEU A 39 5.06 7.77 0.95
N SER A 40 4.44 8.55 0.05
CA SER A 40 5.13 9.61 -0.67
C SER A 40 4.33 10.91 -0.70
N GLU A 41 5.04 12.04 -0.61
CA GLU A 41 4.52 13.38 -0.83
C GLU A 41 5.54 14.18 -1.65
N GLY A 42 5.18 14.49 -2.88
CA GLY A 42 6.15 15.04 -3.83
C GLY A 42 7.30 14.06 -4.04
N GLU A 43 8.52 14.53 -3.81
CA GLU A 43 9.73 13.69 -3.88
C GLU A 43 10.12 13.09 -2.50
N THR A 44 9.41 13.43 -1.43
CA THR A 44 9.70 12.87 -0.09
C THR A 44 9.02 11.53 0.07
N VAL A 45 9.77 10.53 0.54
CA VAL A 45 9.29 9.19 0.82
C VAL A 45 9.54 8.86 2.29
N TRP A 46 8.52 8.30 2.94
CA TRP A 46 8.66 7.62 4.23
C TRP A 46 8.50 6.13 4.02
N GLU A 47 9.29 5.37 4.73
CA GLU A 47 9.28 3.91 4.66
C GLU A 47 9.29 3.31 6.06
N SER A 48 8.38 2.39 6.29
CA SER A 48 8.36 1.52 7.46
C SER A 48 9.03 0.19 7.12
N VAL A 49 10.10 -0.12 7.84
CA VAL A 49 10.88 -1.34 7.65
C VAL A 49 10.63 -2.27 8.83
N GLY A 50 10.15 -3.48 8.55
CA GLY A 50 9.89 -4.51 9.55
C GLY A 50 11.14 -5.33 9.94
N ASN A 51 10.92 -6.33 10.70
CA ASN A 51 11.80 -7.28 11.39
C ASN A 51 12.13 -6.89 12.83
N TYR A 52 11.89 -7.81 13.74
CA TYR A 52 12.25 -7.64 15.15
C TYR A 52 13.71 -7.25 15.31
N ARG A 53 13.99 -6.31 16.21
CA ARG A 53 15.32 -5.72 16.49
C ARG A 53 15.93 -4.90 15.36
N GLN A 54 15.27 -4.86 14.18
CA GLN A 54 15.74 -4.14 12.98
C GLN A 54 14.69 -3.17 12.44
N SER A 55 13.49 -3.14 13.05
CA SER A 55 12.40 -2.26 12.63
C SER A 55 12.80 -0.79 12.75
N GLU A 56 12.45 -0.03 11.72
CA GLU A 56 12.75 1.40 11.68
C GLU A 56 11.73 2.17 10.83
N LEU A 57 11.63 3.47 11.07
CA LEU A 57 10.98 4.44 10.21
C LEU A 57 12.06 5.29 9.55
N ARG A 58 12.00 5.42 8.23
CA ARG A 58 12.96 6.17 7.40
C ARG A 58 12.26 7.27 6.64
N ARG A 59 13.01 8.34 6.33
CA ARG A 59 12.62 9.37 5.36
C ARG A 59 13.78 9.63 4.41
N TYR A 60 13.49 9.81 3.12
CA TYR A 60 14.46 10.09 2.07
C TYR A 60 13.79 10.74 0.86
N ALA A 61 14.58 11.34 -0.02
CA ALA A 61 14.10 11.86 -1.29
C ALA A 61 14.08 10.74 -2.35
N PHE A 62 13.01 10.68 -3.16
CA PHE A 62 12.98 9.86 -4.37
C PHE A 62 13.75 10.58 -5.48
N ALA A 63 15.07 10.36 -5.53
CA ALA A 63 15.94 10.95 -6.53
C ALA A 63 16.20 9.98 -7.68
N ASP A 64 16.29 10.49 -8.91
CA ASP A 64 16.68 9.68 -10.06
C ASP A 64 18.10 9.15 -9.89
N GLY A 65 18.23 7.84 -9.74
CA GLY A 65 19.48 7.15 -9.99
C GLY A 65 19.59 6.89 -11.49
N GLU A 66 20.45 7.59 -12.22
CA GLU A 66 20.72 7.25 -13.62
C GLU A 66 21.12 5.78 -13.73
N PRO A 67 20.37 4.95 -14.50
CA PRO A 67 20.80 3.60 -14.79
C PRO A 67 22.05 3.68 -15.69
N GLY A 68 23.24 3.47 -15.12
CA GLY A 68 24.47 3.37 -15.89
C GLY A 68 25.66 4.21 -15.42
N ARG A 69 25.51 5.14 -14.52
CA ARG A 69 26.65 5.89 -13.99
C ARG A 69 27.40 5.01 -12.99
N ARG A 70 28.49 4.40 -13.43
CA ARG A 70 29.52 3.76 -12.59
C ARG A 70 30.31 4.86 -11.89
N SER A 71 29.83 5.33 -10.77
CA SER A 71 30.59 6.22 -9.90
C SER A 71 30.26 5.85 -8.46
N GLY A 72 31.28 5.50 -7.70
CA GLY A 72 31.17 5.34 -6.26
C GLY A 72 30.90 3.92 -5.75
N THR A 73 31.06 3.76 -4.44
CA THR A 73 30.81 2.56 -3.65
C THR A 73 29.31 2.17 -3.68
N ALA A 74 28.94 0.99 -3.21
CA ALA A 74 27.55 0.53 -3.17
C ALA A 74 26.61 1.47 -2.37
N GLU A 75 27.17 2.34 -1.54
CA GLU A 75 26.49 3.35 -0.73
C GLU A 75 26.06 4.58 -1.55
N ASP A 76 26.75 4.90 -2.65
CA ASP A 76 26.44 6.06 -3.51
C ASP A 76 25.29 5.83 -4.50
N ARG A 77 24.69 4.64 -4.54
CA ARG A 77 23.70 4.26 -5.58
C ARG A 77 22.26 4.26 -5.11
N GLY A 78 22.01 4.54 -3.85
CA GLY A 78 20.67 4.71 -3.28
C GLY A 78 20.69 5.95 -2.41
N GLY A 79 19.65 6.77 -2.48
CA GLY A 79 19.54 7.92 -1.59
C GLY A 79 19.78 7.46 -0.15
N THR A 80 20.69 8.16 0.55
CA THR A 80 20.83 7.93 1.99
C THR A 80 19.59 8.48 2.67
N PRO A 81 18.99 7.78 3.65
CA PRO A 81 17.93 8.38 4.43
C PRO A 81 18.40 9.68 5.07
N ASP A 82 17.67 10.77 4.86
CA ASP A 82 17.94 12.07 5.50
C ASP A 82 17.54 12.04 6.98
N ALA A 83 16.61 11.14 7.32
CA ALA A 83 16.25 10.83 8.70
C ALA A 83 15.86 9.35 8.84
N ARG A 84 16.24 8.76 9.96
CA ARG A 84 15.81 7.41 10.34
C ARG A 84 15.77 7.26 11.85
N VAL A 85 14.82 6.48 12.34
CA VAL A 85 14.69 6.14 13.75
C VAL A 85 14.43 4.63 13.87
N LYS A 86 15.18 3.98 14.77
CA LYS A 86 14.96 2.57 15.12
C LYS A 86 13.83 2.46 16.13
N LEU A 87 12.98 1.46 15.93
CA LEU A 87 11.97 1.09 16.92
C LEU A 87 12.64 0.31 18.07
N ALA A 88 11.94 0.24 19.21
CA ALA A 88 12.32 -0.66 20.28
C ALA A 88 12.33 -2.12 19.78
N PRO A 89 13.24 -2.97 20.28
CA PRO A 89 13.55 -4.28 19.69
C PRO A 89 12.38 -5.27 19.70
N GLU A 90 11.40 -5.04 20.55
CA GLU A 90 10.17 -5.83 20.68
C GLU A 90 9.14 -5.52 19.58
N PHE A 91 9.28 -4.42 18.83
CA PHE A 91 8.31 -4.05 17.81
C PHE A 91 8.70 -4.56 16.41
N PHE A 92 7.74 -5.17 15.73
CA PHE A 92 7.81 -5.43 14.31
C PHE A 92 6.99 -4.34 13.60
N ALA A 93 7.67 -3.41 12.90
CA ALA A 93 7.03 -2.31 12.20
C ALA A 93 6.24 -2.79 10.99
N GLU A 94 5.08 -2.18 10.77
CA GLU A 94 4.15 -2.47 9.70
C GLU A 94 3.74 -1.18 8.95
N GLY A 95 2.55 -1.12 8.36
CA GLY A 95 2.08 -0.02 7.54
C GLY A 95 2.15 1.36 8.19
N ILE A 96 2.24 2.39 7.35
CA ILE A 96 2.28 3.79 7.77
C ILE A 96 1.30 4.65 6.99
N CYS A 97 0.80 5.70 7.61
CA CYS A 97 0.14 6.81 6.91
C CYS A 97 0.44 8.14 7.56
N ARG A 98 0.18 9.24 6.84
CA ARG A 98 0.30 10.59 7.38
C ARG A 98 -1.07 11.24 7.61
N VAL A 99 -1.24 11.83 8.77
CA VAL A 99 -2.38 12.67 9.14
C VAL A 99 -1.85 14.00 9.67
N GLY A 100 -1.97 15.04 8.89
CA GLY A 100 -1.42 16.35 9.23
C GLY A 100 0.11 16.31 9.41
N ASP A 101 0.59 16.66 10.59
CA ASP A 101 2.01 16.63 10.98
C ASP A 101 2.42 15.31 11.68
N THR A 102 1.57 14.31 11.63
CA THR A 102 1.76 13.02 12.31
C THR A 102 1.96 11.91 11.28
N ILE A 103 2.98 11.06 11.50
CA ILE A 103 3.06 9.73 10.88
C ILE A 103 2.54 8.71 11.91
N TRP A 104 1.50 7.99 11.54
CA TRP A 104 1.09 6.79 12.23
C TRP A 104 1.86 5.59 11.67
N GLN A 105 2.32 4.69 12.55
CA GLN A 105 2.99 3.45 12.19
C GLN A 105 2.42 2.30 12.99
N LEU A 106 1.95 1.26 12.32
CA LEU A 106 1.44 0.05 12.95
C LEU A 106 2.59 -0.85 13.40
N THR A 107 2.29 -1.72 14.36
CA THR A 107 3.09 -2.89 14.69
C THR A 107 2.29 -4.17 14.39
N TRP A 108 2.99 -5.27 14.15
CA TRP A 108 2.37 -6.53 13.74
C TRP A 108 1.47 -7.12 14.86
N LYS A 109 2.07 -7.83 15.80
CA LYS A 109 1.36 -8.58 16.86
C LYS A 109 1.40 -7.90 18.22
N GLU A 110 2.13 -6.83 18.34
CA GLU A 110 2.30 -6.10 19.58
C GLU A 110 1.05 -5.26 19.96
N LEU A 111 0.13 -5.12 19.00
CA LEU A 111 -1.13 -4.39 19.19
C LEU A 111 -0.92 -2.95 19.65
N VAL A 112 0.07 -2.29 19.04
CA VAL A 112 0.45 -0.91 19.27
C VAL A 112 0.54 -0.16 17.96
N ALA A 113 0.05 1.06 17.92
CA ALA A 113 0.34 2.04 16.89
C ALA A 113 1.25 3.13 17.48
N LEU A 114 2.29 3.48 16.74
CA LEU A 114 3.25 4.51 17.11
C LEU A 114 2.87 5.82 16.43
N ARG A 115 2.94 6.92 17.16
CA ARG A 115 2.64 8.26 16.68
C ARG A 115 3.92 9.08 16.61
N TRP A 116 4.36 9.43 15.42
CA TRP A 116 5.60 10.15 15.17
C TRP A 116 5.33 11.59 14.70
N ASP A 117 6.20 12.52 15.06
CA ASP A 117 6.28 13.80 14.37
C ASP A 117 6.83 13.60 12.96
N ALA A 118 6.10 14.07 11.94
CA ALA A 118 6.46 13.79 10.54
C ALA A 118 7.76 14.49 10.09
N ALA A 119 8.11 15.62 10.71
CA ALA A 119 9.29 16.38 10.34
C ALA A 119 10.56 15.84 11.02
N SER A 120 10.50 15.60 12.33
CA SER A 120 11.65 15.20 13.14
C SER A 120 11.79 13.69 13.34
N LEU A 121 10.76 12.90 13.02
CA LEU A 121 10.61 11.48 13.37
C LEU A 121 10.77 11.22 14.88
N THR A 122 10.39 12.19 15.73
CA THR A 122 10.37 12.01 17.18
C THR A 122 9.08 11.28 17.56
N LEU A 123 9.19 10.24 18.38
CA LEU A 123 8.03 9.53 18.92
C LEU A 123 7.25 10.46 19.86
N ARG A 124 5.99 10.74 19.49
CA ARG A 124 5.06 11.55 20.29
C ARG A 124 4.30 10.70 21.30
N ASP A 125 3.82 9.52 20.84
CA ASP A 125 2.96 8.67 21.67
C ASP A 125 2.93 7.21 21.16
N LYS A 126 2.39 6.31 22.02
CA LYS A 126 2.08 4.92 21.72
C LYS A 126 0.62 4.66 22.06
N VAL A 127 -0.16 4.28 21.08
CA VAL A 127 -1.59 4.05 21.23
C VAL A 127 -1.87 2.55 21.15
N ARG A 128 -2.75 2.05 22.02
CA ARG A 128 -3.20 0.66 21.96
C ARG A 128 -3.99 0.44 20.65
N PHE A 129 -3.62 -0.61 19.93
CA PHE A 129 -4.28 -1.03 18.71
C PHE A 129 -5.03 -2.35 18.94
N ASN A 130 -6.22 -2.49 18.40
CA ASN A 130 -7.14 -3.56 18.82
C ASN A 130 -7.04 -4.83 18.00
N ARG A 131 -6.12 -4.89 17.04
CA ARG A 131 -5.89 -6.08 16.16
C ARG A 131 -4.50 -6.06 15.54
N GLU A 132 -4.14 -7.14 14.91
CA GLU A 132 -2.93 -7.26 14.10
C GLU A 132 -2.92 -6.19 13.01
N GLY A 133 -1.82 -5.45 12.85
CA GLY A 133 -1.67 -4.39 11.86
C GLY A 133 -0.80 -4.85 10.69
N TRP A 134 -1.23 -4.57 9.44
CA TRP A 134 -0.44 -4.83 8.24
C TRP A 134 -0.26 -3.55 7.44
N GLY A 135 -1.23 -3.10 6.69
CA GLY A 135 -1.17 -1.87 5.91
C GLY A 135 -2.02 -0.75 6.50
N MET A 136 -1.76 0.48 6.07
CA MET A 136 -2.51 1.64 6.52
C MET A 136 -2.44 2.77 5.48
N CYS A 137 -3.54 3.48 5.28
CA CYS A 137 -3.57 4.72 4.49
C CYS A 137 -4.51 5.75 5.10
N ALA A 138 -4.26 7.02 4.82
CA ALA A 138 -5.16 8.12 5.13
C ALA A 138 -6.09 8.38 3.94
N VAL A 139 -7.39 8.39 4.17
CA VAL A 139 -8.40 8.80 3.18
C VAL A 139 -8.60 10.30 3.27
N VAL A 140 -8.43 10.97 2.15
CA VAL A 140 -8.57 12.42 2.07
C VAL A 140 -9.76 12.82 1.20
N ALA A 141 -10.44 13.87 1.61
CA ALA A 141 -11.51 14.49 0.84
C ALA A 141 -11.26 16.00 0.73
N VAL A 142 -11.91 16.66 -0.24
CA VAL A 142 -11.90 18.10 -0.35
C VAL A 142 -12.80 18.66 0.75
N GLY A 143 -12.21 19.37 1.69
CA GLY A 143 -12.97 20.05 2.75
C GLY A 143 -13.76 21.26 2.24
N SER A 144 -14.63 21.79 3.07
CA SER A 144 -15.47 22.97 2.74
C SER A 144 -14.67 24.24 2.39
N SER A 145 -13.42 24.33 2.83
CA SER A 145 -12.48 25.42 2.50
C SER A 145 -11.69 25.17 1.20
N GLY A 146 -11.95 24.08 0.48
CA GLY A 146 -11.23 23.69 -0.75
C GLY A 146 -9.88 23.00 -0.51
N GLY A 147 -9.42 22.88 0.74
CA GLY A 147 -8.22 22.11 1.09
C GLY A 147 -8.48 20.61 1.24
N LEU A 148 -7.44 19.79 1.09
CA LEU A 148 -7.53 18.37 1.41
C LEU A 148 -7.53 18.17 2.93
N THR A 149 -8.49 17.38 3.41
CA THR A 149 -8.62 17.01 4.82
C THR A 149 -8.67 15.49 4.94
N THR A 150 -7.92 14.92 5.88
CA THR A 150 -8.04 13.51 6.23
C THR A 150 -9.36 13.29 6.95
N THR A 151 -10.22 12.44 6.40
CA THR A 151 -11.53 12.12 6.97
C THR A 151 -11.50 10.86 7.83
N GLU A 152 -10.62 9.94 7.48
CA GLU A 152 -10.43 8.67 8.19
C GLU A 152 -9.08 8.03 7.84
N VAL A 153 -8.70 7.05 8.63
CA VAL A 153 -7.60 6.13 8.35
C VAL A 153 -8.20 4.75 8.06
N VAL A 154 -7.64 4.07 7.07
CA VAL A 154 -8.02 2.69 6.73
C VAL A 154 -6.84 1.76 7.01
N THR A 155 -7.11 0.62 7.64
CA THR A 155 -6.08 -0.38 7.96
C THR A 155 -6.45 -1.77 7.47
N SER A 156 -5.47 -2.57 7.09
CA SER A 156 -5.56 -4.00 6.77
C SER A 156 -4.92 -4.87 7.86
N ASN A 157 -5.17 -6.18 7.80
CA ASN A 157 -4.61 -7.17 8.72
C ASN A 157 -4.32 -8.51 8.03
N GLY A 158 -4.11 -8.51 6.71
CA GLY A 158 -3.85 -9.73 5.94
C GLY A 158 -5.10 -10.54 5.58
N THR A 159 -6.27 -10.16 6.08
CA THR A 159 -7.56 -10.74 5.66
C THR A 159 -8.18 -9.92 4.51
N GLY A 160 -9.42 -10.21 4.16
CA GLY A 160 -10.26 -9.38 3.28
C GLY A 160 -11.04 -8.29 4.03
N GLU A 161 -10.64 -7.96 5.24
CA GLU A 161 -11.25 -6.87 6.01
C GLU A 161 -10.38 -5.61 5.92
N LEU A 162 -11.01 -4.50 5.61
CA LEU A 162 -10.47 -3.17 5.82
C LEU A 162 -11.20 -2.52 7.00
N VAL A 163 -10.48 -1.84 7.87
CA VAL A 163 -11.06 -1.20 9.05
C VAL A 163 -10.94 0.32 8.90
N ARG A 164 -12.09 0.99 8.90
CA ARG A 164 -12.19 2.46 8.94
C ARG A 164 -12.00 2.93 10.37
N ARG A 165 -11.17 3.93 10.55
CA ARG A 165 -10.75 4.43 11.86
C ARG A 165 -10.79 5.93 11.94
N ASP A 166 -10.93 6.44 13.16
CA ASP A 166 -10.73 7.84 13.46
C ASP A 166 -9.28 8.26 13.17
N PRO A 167 -9.04 9.38 12.45
CA PRO A 167 -7.69 9.77 12.04
C PRO A 167 -6.79 10.24 13.20
N ASP A 168 -7.38 10.73 14.30
CA ASP A 168 -6.64 11.30 15.42
C ASP A 168 -6.36 10.28 16.52
N THR A 169 -7.27 9.30 16.72
CA THR A 169 -7.22 8.32 17.80
C THR A 169 -6.97 6.89 17.34
N LEU A 170 -7.18 6.58 16.05
CA LEU A 170 -7.23 5.25 15.46
C LEU A 170 -8.33 4.35 16.04
N GLU A 171 -9.30 4.90 16.76
CA GLU A 171 -10.47 4.14 17.20
C GLU A 171 -11.21 3.55 15.99
N GLN A 172 -11.62 2.29 16.12
CA GLN A 172 -12.37 1.61 15.07
C GLN A 172 -13.77 2.20 14.93
N ARG A 173 -14.11 2.60 13.69
CA ARG A 173 -15.45 3.08 13.31
C ARG A 173 -16.27 1.98 12.65
N GLU A 174 -15.69 1.29 11.66
CA GLU A 174 -16.41 0.32 10.82
C GLU A 174 -15.46 -0.76 10.29
N ILE A 175 -15.98 -1.95 10.02
CA ILE A 175 -15.29 -3.01 9.28
C ILE A 175 -15.94 -3.14 7.91
N VAL A 176 -15.14 -3.03 6.86
CA VAL A 176 -15.54 -3.23 5.46
C VAL A 176 -15.05 -4.59 5.00
N HIS A 177 -15.98 -5.48 4.65
CA HIS A 177 -15.67 -6.80 4.08
C HIS A 177 -15.48 -6.68 2.57
N VAL A 178 -14.24 -6.82 2.11
CA VAL A 178 -13.90 -6.65 0.71
C VAL A 178 -14.22 -7.91 -0.10
N ARG A 179 -14.84 -7.69 -1.26
CA ARG A 179 -15.19 -8.74 -2.23
C ARG A 179 -14.68 -8.37 -3.61
N CYS A 180 -14.53 -9.38 -4.45
CA CYS A 180 -14.29 -9.23 -5.87
C CYS A 180 -15.26 -10.14 -6.63
N GLN A 181 -16.20 -9.55 -7.37
CA GLN A 181 -17.24 -10.30 -8.08
C GLN A 181 -18.00 -11.28 -7.17
N GLY A 182 -18.33 -10.83 -5.95
CA GLY A 182 -19.05 -11.60 -4.94
C GLY A 182 -18.20 -12.56 -4.10
N ALA A 183 -16.96 -12.89 -4.53
CA ALA A 183 -16.07 -13.74 -3.76
C ALA A 183 -15.28 -12.92 -2.72
N ARG A 184 -14.99 -13.52 -1.56
CA ARG A 184 -14.16 -12.90 -0.53
C ARG A 184 -12.71 -12.82 -1.01
N VAL A 185 -12.09 -11.66 -0.82
CA VAL A 185 -10.65 -11.49 -1.04
C VAL A 185 -9.88 -11.75 0.25
N GLN A 186 -8.57 -11.97 0.14
CA GLN A 186 -7.65 -12.13 1.27
C GLN A 186 -6.31 -11.50 0.96
N TRP A 187 -5.43 -11.46 1.97
CA TRP A 187 -4.04 -11.05 1.83
C TRP A 187 -3.84 -9.58 1.48
N LEU A 188 -4.82 -8.71 1.84
CA LEU A 188 -4.66 -7.27 1.72
C LEU A 188 -3.55 -6.80 2.67
N ASN A 189 -2.52 -6.13 2.12
CA ASN A 189 -1.34 -5.72 2.86
C ASN A 189 -1.18 -4.20 2.81
N ASP A 190 -0.03 -3.66 2.38
CA ASP A 190 0.21 -2.22 2.40
C ASP A 190 -0.80 -1.47 1.53
N LEU A 191 -1.20 -0.30 2.00
CA LEU A 191 -2.32 0.47 1.46
C LEU A 191 -1.88 1.87 1.05
N THR A 192 -2.53 2.42 0.02
CA THR A 192 -2.49 3.84 -0.30
C THR A 192 -3.84 4.32 -0.81
N TRP A 193 -4.17 5.59 -0.58
CA TRP A 193 -5.38 6.22 -1.10
C TRP A 193 -5.06 7.00 -2.37
N ALA A 194 -5.75 6.73 -3.46
CA ALA A 194 -5.63 7.48 -4.70
C ALA A 194 -6.91 7.40 -5.52
N GLU A 195 -7.29 8.50 -6.13
CA GLU A 195 -8.38 8.58 -7.13
C GLU A 195 -9.71 7.99 -6.63
N GLY A 196 -10.03 8.19 -5.34
CA GLY A 196 -11.26 7.70 -4.73
C GLY A 196 -11.26 6.23 -4.36
N LEU A 197 -10.13 5.53 -4.47
CA LEU A 197 -9.98 4.12 -4.14
C LEU A 197 -8.89 3.89 -3.08
N VAL A 198 -9.08 2.86 -2.28
CA VAL A 198 -8.00 2.25 -1.49
C VAL A 198 -7.28 1.25 -2.38
N TRP A 199 -6.01 1.50 -2.65
CA TRP A 199 -5.13 0.57 -3.36
C TRP A 199 -4.35 -0.28 -2.38
N ALA A 200 -4.37 -1.59 -2.57
CA ALA A 200 -3.74 -2.55 -1.67
C ALA A 200 -2.76 -3.46 -2.41
N ASN A 201 -1.59 -3.73 -1.81
CA ASN A 201 -0.80 -4.89 -2.18
C ASN A 201 -1.54 -6.17 -1.81
N VAL A 202 -1.53 -7.17 -2.69
CA VAL A 202 -1.99 -8.53 -2.38
C VAL A 202 -0.78 -9.38 -2.04
N ALA A 203 -0.59 -9.70 -0.75
CA ALA A 203 0.60 -10.36 -0.24
C ALA A 203 0.90 -11.69 -0.96
N GLY A 204 2.17 -11.94 -1.22
CA GLY A 204 2.62 -13.15 -1.93
C GLY A 204 2.46 -13.10 -3.45
N THR A 205 1.91 -12.02 -3.99
CA THR A 205 1.70 -11.82 -5.43
C THR A 205 2.37 -10.54 -5.93
N SER A 206 2.28 -10.28 -7.24
CA SER A 206 2.60 -8.98 -7.83
C SER A 206 1.34 -8.21 -8.24
N TYR A 207 0.22 -8.47 -7.59
CA TYR A 207 -1.04 -7.80 -7.88
C TYR A 207 -1.33 -6.66 -6.89
N LEU A 208 -2.01 -5.62 -7.42
CA LEU A 208 -2.62 -4.58 -6.62
C LEU A 208 -4.14 -4.63 -6.83
N ALA A 209 -4.89 -4.36 -5.78
CA ALA A 209 -6.34 -4.22 -5.80
C ALA A 209 -6.73 -2.76 -5.58
N GLY A 210 -7.53 -2.19 -6.47
CA GLY A 210 -8.23 -0.92 -6.26
C GLY A 210 -9.63 -1.21 -5.71
N ILE A 211 -9.92 -0.68 -4.53
CA ILE A 211 -11.08 -1.03 -3.72
C ILE A 211 -11.95 0.20 -3.53
N ASP A 212 -13.19 0.14 -3.97
CA ASP A 212 -14.24 1.07 -3.56
C ASP A 212 -14.59 0.79 -2.09
N LEU A 213 -14.15 1.70 -1.22
CA LEU A 213 -14.31 1.53 0.23
C LEU A 213 -15.79 1.59 0.67
N ALA A 214 -16.63 2.34 -0.03
CA ALA A 214 -18.05 2.47 0.31
C ALA A 214 -18.84 1.21 -0.05
N ALA A 215 -18.52 0.60 -1.18
CA ALA A 215 -19.15 -0.64 -1.64
C ALA A 215 -18.50 -1.90 -1.03
N GLY A 216 -17.26 -1.83 -0.56
CA GLY A 216 -16.48 -3.01 -0.18
C GLY A 216 -16.13 -3.89 -1.39
N GLU A 217 -16.03 -3.30 -2.59
CA GLU A 217 -15.81 -4.06 -3.83
C GLU A 217 -14.49 -3.70 -4.51
N VAL A 218 -13.80 -4.72 -5.01
CA VAL A 218 -12.64 -4.53 -5.89
C VAL A 218 -13.14 -4.13 -7.27
N THR A 219 -12.84 -2.92 -7.69
CA THR A 219 -13.21 -2.36 -8.99
C THR A 219 -12.05 -2.40 -10.00
N ASP A 220 -10.83 -2.49 -9.51
CA ASP A 220 -9.61 -2.42 -10.29
C ASP A 220 -8.60 -3.48 -9.85
N ILE A 221 -7.93 -4.11 -10.81
CA ILE A 221 -6.83 -5.03 -10.54
C ILE A 221 -5.64 -4.66 -11.43
N VAL A 222 -4.45 -4.59 -10.82
CA VAL A 222 -3.21 -4.28 -11.53
C VAL A 222 -2.27 -5.49 -11.48
N ASP A 223 -1.80 -5.95 -12.64
CA ASP A 223 -0.64 -6.83 -12.73
C ASP A 223 0.63 -5.97 -12.76
N ALA A 224 1.30 -5.87 -11.62
CA ALA A 224 2.55 -5.16 -11.47
C ALA A 224 3.80 -6.06 -11.72
N GLY A 225 3.63 -7.25 -12.28
CA GLY A 225 4.70 -8.20 -12.54
C GLY A 225 5.85 -7.64 -13.38
N ALA A 226 5.57 -6.66 -14.27
CA ALA A 226 6.60 -5.97 -15.04
C ALA A 226 7.51 -5.06 -14.18
N ALA A 227 7.02 -4.65 -13.01
CA ALA A 227 7.78 -3.87 -12.03
C ALA A 227 8.31 -4.73 -10.87
N ALA A 228 7.96 -6.01 -10.78
CA ALA A 228 8.40 -6.86 -9.70
C ALA A 228 9.87 -7.27 -9.85
N GLU A 229 10.62 -7.20 -8.75
CA GLU A 229 11.95 -7.82 -8.68
C GLU A 229 11.81 -9.32 -8.46
N ARG A 230 12.51 -10.11 -9.28
CA ARG A 230 12.51 -11.57 -9.16
C ARG A 230 13.82 -12.03 -8.54
N HIS A 231 13.78 -12.37 -7.28
CA HIS A 231 14.92 -12.93 -6.57
C HIS A 231 14.78 -14.46 -6.45
N ARG A 232 15.36 -15.22 -7.38
CA ARG A 232 15.29 -16.69 -7.39
C ARG A 232 15.78 -17.36 -6.11
N ARG A 233 16.57 -16.66 -5.28
CA ARG A 233 17.21 -17.19 -4.07
C ARG A 233 16.63 -16.64 -2.77
N ASP A 234 15.68 -15.72 -2.84
CA ASP A 234 15.06 -15.12 -1.66
C ASP A 234 13.52 -15.18 -1.79
N PRO A 235 12.89 -16.21 -1.19
CA PRO A 235 11.44 -16.34 -1.24
C PRO A 235 10.69 -15.24 -0.47
N GLN A 236 11.40 -14.47 0.36
CA GLN A 236 10.83 -13.33 1.09
C GLN A 236 10.84 -12.04 0.28
N ALA A 237 11.52 -12.02 -0.87
CA ALA A 237 11.55 -10.85 -1.76
C ALA A 237 10.23 -10.63 -2.50
N ILE A 238 9.13 -10.51 -1.77
CA ILE A 238 7.79 -10.28 -2.29
C ILE A 238 7.51 -8.79 -2.43
N MET A 239 6.65 -8.43 -3.40
CA MET A 239 6.18 -7.06 -3.55
C MET A 239 5.39 -6.64 -2.32
N ASN A 240 5.81 -5.57 -1.68
CA ASN A 240 5.11 -4.89 -0.60
C ASN A 240 5.66 -3.47 -0.45
N GLY A 241 4.77 -2.51 -0.27
CA GLY A 241 5.07 -1.08 -0.33
C GLY A 241 4.45 -0.45 -1.57
N ILE A 242 3.39 0.31 -1.36
CA ILE A 242 2.69 1.09 -2.38
C ILE A 242 2.46 2.50 -1.88
N ALA A 243 2.85 3.50 -2.67
CA ALA A 243 2.54 4.90 -2.38
C ALA A 243 2.01 5.59 -3.64
N ALA A 244 0.91 6.32 -3.51
CA ALA A 244 0.42 7.19 -4.57
C ALA A 244 1.38 8.35 -4.78
N THR A 245 1.54 8.80 -6.04
CA THR A 245 2.26 10.04 -6.37
C THR A 245 1.27 11.18 -6.60
N ALA A 246 1.77 12.40 -6.75
CA ALA A 246 0.93 13.56 -7.11
C ALA A 246 0.29 13.46 -8.51
N THR A 247 0.78 12.54 -9.35
CA THR A 247 0.25 12.34 -10.71
C THR A 247 -0.73 11.18 -10.73
N PRO A 248 -1.99 11.38 -11.15
CA PRO A 248 -2.98 10.32 -11.27
C PRO A 248 -2.48 9.10 -12.06
N GLY A 249 -2.84 7.91 -11.60
CA GLY A 249 -2.43 6.63 -12.20
C GLY A 249 -0.94 6.32 -12.05
N GLN A 250 -0.21 7.02 -11.17
CA GLN A 250 1.19 6.74 -10.90
C GLN A 250 1.42 6.39 -9.43
N PHE A 251 2.25 5.38 -9.21
CA PHE A 251 2.58 4.85 -7.88
C PHE A 251 4.08 4.62 -7.74
N LEU A 252 4.57 4.70 -6.52
CA LEU A 252 5.83 4.10 -6.13
C LEU A 252 5.56 2.67 -5.65
N LEU A 253 6.35 1.72 -6.14
CA LEU A 253 6.29 0.31 -5.75
C LEU A 253 7.66 -0.17 -5.31
N THR A 254 7.68 -0.98 -4.28
CA THR A 254 8.88 -1.67 -3.80
C THR A 254 8.50 -3.05 -3.23
N GLY A 255 9.40 -3.69 -2.51
CA GLY A 255 9.16 -4.98 -1.89
C GLY A 255 10.14 -5.31 -0.78
N LYS A 256 9.81 -6.35 -0.02
CA LYS A 256 10.66 -6.89 1.04
C LYS A 256 12.00 -7.30 0.45
N THR A 257 13.08 -6.78 0.98
CA THR A 257 14.47 -7.00 0.52
C THR A 257 14.79 -6.56 -0.92
N TRP A 258 13.89 -5.84 -1.59
CA TRP A 258 14.15 -5.33 -2.93
C TRP A 258 15.31 -4.34 -2.96
N ARG A 259 15.94 -4.26 -4.13
CA ARG A 259 17.10 -3.37 -4.39
C ARG A 259 16.69 -2.03 -4.97
N SER A 260 15.42 -1.88 -5.33
CA SER A 260 14.93 -0.66 -5.97
C SER A 260 13.52 -0.29 -5.51
N ILE A 261 13.24 1.00 -5.60
CA ILE A 261 11.90 1.57 -5.59
C ILE A 261 11.61 2.04 -7.01
N ARG A 262 10.43 1.74 -7.53
CA ARG A 262 10.05 2.01 -8.91
C ARG A 262 8.83 2.90 -8.97
N GLN A 263 8.95 4.00 -9.69
CA GLN A 263 7.78 4.78 -10.10
C GLN A 263 7.18 4.14 -11.32
N VAL A 264 5.90 3.81 -11.23
CA VAL A 264 5.16 3.16 -12.31
C VAL A 264 3.96 3.98 -12.72
N ARG A 265 3.50 3.78 -13.96
CA ARG A 265 2.22 4.28 -14.46
C ARG A 265 1.34 3.10 -14.82
N LEU A 266 0.06 3.18 -14.44
CA LEU A 266 -0.94 2.22 -14.90
C LEU A 266 -1.12 2.34 -16.41
N VAL A 267 -1.20 1.20 -17.08
CA VAL A 267 -1.49 1.09 -18.52
C VAL A 267 -2.61 0.09 -18.73
N PRO A 268 -3.44 0.19 -19.78
CA PRO A 268 -4.50 -0.77 -20.03
C PRO A 268 -4.00 -2.22 -19.98
N GLY A 269 -4.69 -3.08 -19.26
CA GLY A 269 -4.33 -4.48 -19.04
C GLY A 269 -4.75 -5.39 -20.19
N ARG A 270 -4.32 -6.63 -20.14
CA ARG A 270 -4.67 -7.69 -21.09
C ARG A 270 -5.97 -8.36 -20.67
N GLY A 271 -7.11 -8.01 -21.27
CA GLY A 271 -8.46 -8.56 -21.19
C GLY A 271 -8.84 -9.69 -20.20
N ARG A 272 -10.11 -10.09 -20.18
CA ARG A 272 -10.75 -10.98 -19.19
C ARG A 272 -10.03 -12.29 -18.86
N GLY A 273 -9.45 -13.00 -19.81
CA GLY A 273 -8.79 -14.29 -19.55
C GLY A 273 -7.55 -14.21 -18.65
N HIS A 274 -7.02 -13.00 -18.41
CA HIS A 274 -5.95 -12.74 -17.45
C HIS A 274 -6.50 -12.54 -16.03
N VAL A 275 -7.64 -11.84 -15.90
CA VAL A 275 -8.34 -11.64 -14.62
C VAL A 275 -8.74 -12.97 -13.98
N ASP A 276 -9.32 -13.89 -14.74
CA ASP A 276 -9.75 -15.19 -14.20
C ASP A 276 -8.59 -16.02 -13.67
N ARG A 277 -7.40 -15.87 -14.24
CA ARG A 277 -6.18 -16.50 -13.73
C ARG A 277 -5.69 -15.86 -12.44
N MET A 278 -5.76 -14.52 -12.37
CA MET A 278 -5.40 -13.73 -11.18
C MET A 278 -6.34 -14.06 -10.03
N LEU A 279 -7.64 -14.05 -10.28
CA LEU A 279 -8.67 -14.34 -9.28
C LEU A 279 -8.55 -15.76 -8.72
N ARG A 280 -8.26 -16.77 -9.56
CA ARG A 280 -8.02 -18.15 -9.09
C ARG A 280 -6.84 -18.28 -8.14
N GLY A 281 -5.79 -17.49 -8.32
CA GLY A 281 -4.62 -17.47 -7.41
C GLY A 281 -4.81 -16.61 -6.17
N TRP A 282 -5.81 -15.72 -6.17
CA TRP A 282 -6.07 -14.78 -5.10
C TRP A 282 -7.24 -15.19 -4.19
N LEU A 283 -8.25 -15.86 -4.76
CA LEU A 283 -9.48 -16.27 -4.07
C LEU A 283 -9.41 -17.71 -3.53
N ALA A 284 -8.36 -18.45 -3.83
CA ALA A 284 -8.08 -19.78 -3.30
C ALA A 284 -7.29 -19.64 -1.99
#